data_d573c6bd916d79900a236b06caa88ddc
#
_entry.id   d573c6bd916d79900a236b06caa88ddc
#
_cell.length_a   1.000
_cell.length_b   1.000
_cell.length_c   1.000
_cell.angle_alpha   90.00
_cell.angle_beta   90.00
_cell.angle_gamma   90.00
#
_symmetry.space_group_name_H-M   'P 1'
#
loop_
_entity.id
_entity.type
_entity.pdbx_description
1 polymer ?
#
loop_
_entity_poly.entity_id
_entity_poly.type
_entity_poly.pdbx_seq_one_letter_code
_entity_poly.pdbx_strand_id
1 'polypeptide(L)'
;MINLMTMKWGDKFPPEYPNLIHRMAKKHMTCEFESYCMTDDGTGLDPDIHVVECTEKWLWNDITNNNQWFFWDGIKMSLFAPELCGIKGKILFSDLDNLFIGPMDRVVNTPTPAIIECNWMPPWHVGMHGANYFLTMLFNASLIYVDNEQSTTSDIWTHFTTNYNKIKGSLYSTDAYLWRVWRDKMNVYPSRTVYSYNRGAAYPDNFSMGAEKYQYRPDHAVCIFMEDHEPDPLDVKEGWVAEQCNQFL
;
A
#
# COMPACT_ATOMS: atom_id res chain seq x y z
N MET A 1 -16.00 3.37 11.73
CA MET A 1 -15.68 2.05 11.16
C MET A 1 -14.70 2.26 10.02
N ILE A 2 -13.74 1.38 9.84
CA ILE A 2 -12.73 1.40 8.77
C ILE A 2 -12.95 0.23 7.84
N ASN A 3 -12.85 0.43 6.55
CA ASN A 3 -12.89 -0.63 5.56
C ASN A 3 -11.42 -0.98 5.20
N LEU A 4 -10.94 -2.15 5.66
CA LEU A 4 -9.62 -2.67 5.30
C LEU A 4 -9.72 -3.33 3.94
N MET A 5 -9.02 -2.79 2.96
CA MET A 5 -9.05 -3.24 1.58
C MET A 5 -7.73 -3.89 1.17
N THR A 6 -7.81 -5.07 0.58
CA THR A 6 -6.72 -5.70 -0.17
C THR A 6 -7.14 -5.92 -1.62
N MET A 7 -6.16 -6.05 -2.51
CA MET A 7 -6.41 -6.29 -3.93
C MET A 7 -5.59 -7.49 -4.38
N LYS A 8 -6.26 -8.48 -4.97
CA LYS A 8 -5.66 -9.72 -5.46
C LYS A 8 -6.22 -10.06 -6.83
N TRP A 9 -5.36 -10.36 -7.79
CA TRP A 9 -5.76 -10.90 -9.08
C TRP A 9 -4.71 -11.84 -9.64
N GLY A 10 -5.16 -12.77 -10.47
CA GLY A 10 -4.28 -13.82 -11.01
C GLY A 10 -3.68 -14.70 -9.91
N ASP A 11 -2.56 -15.34 -10.24
CA ASP A 11 -1.98 -16.44 -9.44
C ASP A 11 -0.77 -16.04 -8.60
N LYS A 12 -0.33 -14.77 -8.66
CA LYS A 12 0.90 -14.34 -7.95
C LYS A 12 0.76 -14.51 -6.43
N PHE A 13 -0.38 -14.10 -5.87
CA PHE A 13 -0.63 -14.16 -4.43
C PHE A 13 -1.76 -15.16 -4.14
N PRO A 14 -1.49 -16.26 -3.43
CA PRO A 14 -2.54 -17.17 -2.95
C PRO A 14 -3.37 -16.54 -1.82
N PRO A 15 -4.54 -17.14 -1.46
CA PRO A 15 -5.48 -16.57 -0.49
C PRO A 15 -4.91 -16.40 0.92
N GLU A 16 -3.82 -17.06 1.25
CA GLU A 16 -3.12 -16.93 2.52
C GLU A 16 -2.66 -15.48 2.78
N TYR A 17 -2.33 -14.70 1.75
CA TYR A 17 -1.89 -13.31 1.91
C TYR A 17 -3.00 -12.38 2.41
N PRO A 18 -4.18 -12.25 1.76
CA PRO A 18 -5.28 -11.46 2.31
C PRO A 18 -5.78 -12.01 3.64
N ASN A 19 -5.77 -13.34 3.86
CA ASN A 19 -6.11 -13.93 5.15
C ASN A 19 -5.12 -13.49 6.24
N LEU A 20 -3.82 -13.47 5.94
CA LEU A 20 -2.77 -13.01 6.85
C LEU A 20 -2.99 -11.55 7.25
N ILE A 21 -3.20 -10.65 6.28
CA ILE A 21 -3.48 -9.23 6.53
C ILE A 21 -4.73 -9.07 7.43
N HIS A 22 -5.80 -9.78 7.11
CA HIS A 22 -7.04 -9.76 7.91
C HIS A 22 -6.80 -10.20 9.36
N ARG A 23 -6.13 -11.33 9.58
CA ARG A 23 -5.87 -11.87 10.92
C ARG A 23 -4.91 -10.99 11.72
N MET A 24 -3.89 -10.40 11.07
CA MET A 24 -3.01 -9.40 11.69
C MET A 24 -3.78 -8.12 12.06
N ALA A 25 -4.70 -7.67 11.19
CA ALA A 25 -5.56 -6.53 11.50
C ALA A 25 -6.43 -6.80 12.73
N LYS A 26 -7.03 -7.98 12.87
CA LYS A 26 -7.78 -8.38 14.07
C LYS A 26 -6.96 -8.27 15.35
N LYS A 27 -5.65 -8.51 15.29
CA LYS A 27 -4.76 -8.39 16.45
C LYS A 27 -4.33 -6.94 16.73
N HIS A 28 -4.09 -6.15 15.70
CA HIS A 28 -3.37 -4.88 15.81
C HIS A 28 -4.23 -3.63 15.62
N MET A 29 -5.46 -3.75 15.13
CA MET A 29 -6.41 -2.63 15.06
C MET A 29 -7.26 -2.59 16.33
N THR A 30 -7.34 -1.41 16.96
CA THR A 30 -8.13 -1.16 18.16
C THR A 30 -9.53 -0.62 17.83
N CYS A 31 -9.75 -0.16 16.60
CA CYS A 31 -11.03 0.33 16.11
C CYS A 31 -11.81 -0.76 15.36
N GLU A 32 -13.12 -0.58 15.25
CA GLU A 32 -13.96 -1.43 14.41
C GLU A 32 -13.58 -1.33 12.95
N PHE A 33 -13.48 -2.47 12.28
CA PHE A 33 -13.22 -2.55 10.87
C PHE A 33 -13.91 -3.74 10.21
N GLU A 34 -14.12 -3.65 8.92
CA GLU A 34 -14.53 -4.74 8.03
C GLU A 34 -13.43 -4.99 7.00
N SER A 35 -13.20 -6.24 6.64
CA SER A 35 -12.19 -6.62 5.63
C SER A 35 -12.83 -6.91 4.30
N TYR A 36 -12.21 -6.38 3.26
CA TYR A 36 -12.60 -6.55 1.87
C TYR A 36 -11.41 -7.01 1.04
N CYS A 37 -11.65 -7.93 0.11
CA CYS A 37 -10.68 -8.30 -0.90
C CYS A 37 -11.29 -8.05 -2.28
N MET A 38 -10.71 -7.12 -3.02
CA MET A 38 -11.05 -6.92 -4.44
C MET A 38 -10.31 -7.95 -5.26
N THR A 39 -11.04 -8.91 -5.83
CA THR A 39 -10.43 -10.07 -6.50
C THR A 39 -11.33 -10.62 -7.60
N ASP A 40 -10.70 -11.33 -8.53
CA ASP A 40 -11.33 -12.17 -9.55
C ASP A 40 -11.63 -13.59 -9.04
N ASP A 41 -10.93 -14.03 -7.97
CA ASP A 41 -11.15 -15.34 -7.32
C ASP A 41 -11.03 -15.21 -5.81
N GLY A 42 -12.15 -15.39 -5.11
CA GLY A 42 -12.28 -15.40 -3.66
C GLY A 42 -12.10 -16.77 -3.00
N THR A 43 -11.74 -17.80 -3.78
CA THR A 43 -11.57 -19.16 -3.23
C THR A 43 -10.47 -19.19 -2.16
N GLY A 44 -10.77 -19.76 -1.00
CA GLY A 44 -9.82 -19.91 0.09
C GLY A 44 -9.67 -18.69 1.01
N LEU A 45 -10.40 -17.60 0.75
CA LEU A 45 -10.43 -16.47 1.67
C LEU A 45 -11.17 -16.83 2.98
N ASP A 46 -10.73 -16.20 4.06
CA ASP A 46 -11.41 -16.31 5.35
C ASP A 46 -12.87 -15.82 5.22
N PRO A 47 -13.84 -16.47 5.90
CA PRO A 47 -15.27 -16.16 5.74
C PRO A 47 -15.65 -14.73 6.20
N ASP A 48 -14.81 -14.10 7.02
CA ASP A 48 -14.99 -12.72 7.48
C ASP A 48 -14.44 -11.68 6.48
N ILE A 49 -13.87 -12.10 5.35
CA ILE A 49 -13.41 -11.22 4.28
C ILE A 49 -14.49 -11.11 3.22
N HIS A 50 -15.00 -9.92 3.00
CA HIS A 50 -15.97 -9.65 1.94
C HIS A 50 -15.27 -9.64 0.58
N VAL A 51 -15.67 -10.54 -0.29
CA VAL A 51 -15.20 -10.57 -1.69
C VAL A 51 -15.95 -9.51 -2.48
N VAL A 52 -15.22 -8.64 -3.16
CA VAL A 52 -15.81 -7.59 -4.00
C VAL A 52 -15.16 -7.57 -5.37
N GLU A 53 -15.96 -7.24 -6.38
CA GLU A 53 -15.46 -7.02 -7.73
C GLU A 53 -15.15 -5.53 -7.95
N CYS A 54 -14.09 -5.25 -8.70
CA CYS A 54 -13.76 -3.88 -9.08
C CYS A 54 -14.91 -3.24 -9.88
N THR A 55 -15.46 -2.13 -9.39
CA THR A 55 -16.50 -1.36 -10.09
C THR A 55 -15.95 -0.62 -11.31
N GLU A 56 -14.69 -0.24 -11.26
CA GLU A 56 -13.98 0.44 -12.35
C GLU A 56 -13.50 -0.56 -13.41
N LYS A 57 -14.44 -1.23 -14.08
CA LYS A 57 -14.16 -2.30 -15.05
C LYS A 57 -13.23 -1.86 -16.19
N TRP A 58 -13.31 -0.60 -16.62
CA TRP A 58 -12.44 -0.05 -17.66
C TRP A 58 -10.98 -0.03 -17.19
N LEU A 59 -10.72 0.38 -15.93
CA LEU A 59 -9.38 0.44 -15.34
C LEU A 59 -8.86 -0.98 -15.06
N TRP A 60 -9.70 -1.83 -14.50
CA TRP A 60 -9.39 -3.24 -14.27
C TRP A 60 -8.96 -3.93 -15.56
N ASN A 61 -9.77 -3.82 -16.61
CA ASN A 61 -9.49 -4.46 -17.89
C ASN A 61 -8.23 -3.88 -18.55
N ASP A 62 -7.99 -2.58 -18.45
CA ASP A 62 -6.80 -1.98 -19.03
C ASP A 62 -5.52 -2.47 -18.34
N ILE A 63 -5.56 -2.67 -17.02
CA ILE A 63 -4.40 -3.13 -16.24
C ILE A 63 -4.18 -4.63 -16.40
N THR A 64 -5.23 -5.44 -16.29
CA THR A 64 -5.10 -6.90 -16.31
C THR A 64 -4.84 -7.46 -17.71
N ASN A 65 -5.34 -6.81 -18.77
CA ASN A 65 -5.19 -7.28 -20.16
C ASN A 65 -3.98 -6.68 -20.90
N ASN A 66 -3.45 -5.57 -20.41
CA ASN A 66 -2.26 -4.95 -20.99
C ASN A 66 -1.03 -5.41 -20.21
N ASN A 67 -0.27 -6.36 -20.75
CA ASN A 67 1.07 -6.75 -20.27
C ASN A 67 2.11 -5.61 -20.36
N GLN A 68 1.68 -4.36 -20.28
CA GLN A 68 2.58 -3.21 -20.28
C GLN A 68 3.05 -2.98 -18.85
N TRP A 69 4.33 -3.12 -18.63
CA TRP A 69 5.10 -2.94 -17.40
C TRP A 69 4.95 -1.56 -16.76
N PHE A 70 4.22 -0.64 -17.39
CA PHE A 70 4.00 0.71 -16.92
C PHE A 70 2.61 0.83 -16.32
N PHE A 71 2.54 1.28 -15.09
CA PHE A 71 1.31 1.58 -14.37
C PHE A 71 0.44 0.35 -14.00
N TRP A 72 1.09 -0.80 -13.79
CA TRP A 72 0.40 -2.04 -13.39
C TRP A 72 -0.32 -1.93 -12.04
N ASP A 73 0.17 -1.06 -11.14
CA ASP A 73 -0.44 -0.76 -9.83
C ASP A 73 -1.51 0.34 -9.89
N GLY A 74 -1.81 0.87 -11.07
CA GLY A 74 -2.78 1.94 -11.28
C GLY A 74 -4.21 1.60 -10.83
N ILE A 75 -4.50 0.32 -10.63
CA ILE A 75 -5.77 -0.12 -10.02
C ILE A 75 -5.97 0.48 -8.62
N LYS A 76 -4.89 0.74 -7.87
CA LYS A 76 -4.93 1.40 -6.56
C LYS A 76 -5.57 2.79 -6.62
N MET A 77 -5.59 3.42 -7.80
CA MET A 77 -6.28 4.70 -7.97
C MET A 77 -7.79 4.60 -7.78
N SER A 78 -8.39 3.41 -7.94
CA SER A 78 -9.81 3.19 -7.63
C SER A 78 -10.16 3.45 -6.15
N LEU A 79 -9.19 3.42 -5.25
CA LEU A 79 -9.36 3.80 -3.83
C LEU A 79 -9.87 5.24 -3.66
N PHE A 80 -9.57 6.11 -4.63
CA PHE A 80 -9.96 7.51 -4.63
C PHE A 80 -11.32 7.75 -5.30
N ALA A 81 -11.94 6.72 -5.88
CA ALA A 81 -13.27 6.83 -6.45
C ALA A 81 -14.31 7.17 -5.36
N PRO A 82 -15.35 8.00 -5.68
CA PRO A 82 -16.38 8.38 -4.71
C PRO A 82 -17.11 7.19 -4.08
N GLU A 83 -17.04 6.05 -4.74
CA GLU A 83 -17.57 4.78 -4.28
C GLU A 83 -16.70 3.66 -4.84
N LEU A 84 -16.07 2.89 -3.97
CA LEU A 84 -15.27 1.73 -4.36
C LEU A 84 -16.04 0.45 -4.06
N CYS A 85 -16.50 -0.26 -5.08
CA CYS A 85 -17.19 -1.54 -4.93
C CYS A 85 -18.42 -1.48 -3.97
N GLY A 86 -19.14 -0.37 -3.93
CA GLY A 86 -20.22 -0.13 -2.98
C GLY A 86 -19.77 0.41 -1.61
N ILE A 87 -18.47 0.55 -1.38
CA ILE A 87 -17.88 0.96 -0.10
C ILE A 87 -17.72 2.48 -0.07
N LYS A 88 -18.14 3.11 1.03
CA LYS A 88 -18.01 4.54 1.29
C LYS A 88 -17.32 4.82 2.62
N GLY A 89 -16.74 6.01 2.72
CA GLY A 89 -16.05 6.50 3.91
C GLY A 89 -14.59 6.08 3.95
N LYS A 90 -14.11 5.72 5.12
CA LYS A 90 -12.68 5.49 5.37
C LYS A 90 -12.24 4.11 4.88
N ILE A 91 -11.25 4.08 4.00
CA ILE A 91 -10.66 2.89 3.41
C ILE A 91 -9.17 2.87 3.75
N LEU A 92 -8.72 1.83 4.43
CA LEU A 92 -7.31 1.51 4.62
C LEU A 92 -6.93 0.40 3.65
N PHE A 93 -6.18 0.75 2.63
CA PHE A 93 -5.63 -0.21 1.68
C PHE A 93 -4.26 -0.70 2.13
N SER A 94 -4.01 -1.99 1.98
CA SER A 94 -2.70 -2.62 2.17
C SER A 94 -2.36 -3.51 0.98
N ASP A 95 -1.12 -3.41 0.49
CA ASP A 95 -0.56 -4.43 -0.38
C ASP A 95 -0.49 -5.76 0.37
N LEU A 96 -0.49 -6.86 -0.38
CA LEU A 96 -0.56 -8.21 0.17
C LEU A 96 0.74 -8.66 0.83
N ASP A 97 1.86 -8.04 0.46
CA ASP A 97 3.19 -8.28 0.99
C ASP A 97 3.56 -7.42 2.22
N ASN A 98 2.59 -6.75 2.81
CA ASN A 98 2.77 -6.02 4.07
C ASN A 98 2.53 -6.93 5.29
N LEU A 99 3.23 -6.64 6.40
CA LEU A 99 2.97 -7.24 7.71
C LEU A 99 2.55 -6.17 8.72
N PHE A 100 1.40 -6.35 9.36
CA PHE A 100 1.01 -5.54 10.52
C PHE A 100 1.64 -6.16 11.76
N ILE A 101 2.63 -5.50 12.32
CA ILE A 101 3.49 -6.04 13.39
C ILE A 101 3.29 -5.35 14.73
N GLY A 102 2.55 -4.25 14.75
CA GLY A 102 2.26 -3.46 15.95
C GLY A 102 0.95 -2.68 15.84
N PRO A 103 0.60 -1.88 16.86
CA PRO A 103 -0.66 -1.14 16.92
C PRO A 103 -0.85 -0.22 15.72
N MET A 104 -1.98 -0.37 15.04
CA MET A 104 -2.33 0.39 13.84
C MET A 104 -2.89 1.79 14.12
N ASP A 105 -2.98 2.20 15.38
CA ASP A 105 -3.54 3.50 15.79
C ASP A 105 -2.85 4.68 15.10
N ARG A 106 -1.53 4.61 14.88
CA ARG A 106 -0.81 5.67 14.17
C ARG A 106 -1.21 5.79 12.71
N VAL A 107 -1.59 4.67 12.09
CA VAL A 107 -2.08 4.64 10.71
C VAL A 107 -3.47 5.25 10.65
N VAL A 108 -4.41 4.71 11.44
CA VAL A 108 -5.83 5.07 11.34
C VAL A 108 -6.20 6.41 11.94
N ASN A 109 -5.32 7.00 12.75
CA ASN A 109 -5.45 8.36 13.27
C ASN A 109 -4.75 9.42 12.41
N THR A 110 -4.03 9.02 11.36
CA THR A 110 -3.48 9.97 10.40
C THR A 110 -4.62 10.58 9.57
N PRO A 111 -4.62 11.91 9.35
CA PRO A 111 -5.63 12.54 8.51
C PRO A 111 -5.59 11.99 7.08
N THR A 112 -6.75 11.78 6.48
CA THR A 112 -6.89 11.32 5.08
C THR A 112 -6.84 12.48 4.08
N PRO A 113 -6.39 12.27 2.85
CA PRO A 113 -5.72 11.06 2.36
C PRO A 113 -4.27 10.96 2.86
N ALA A 114 -3.82 9.74 3.20
CA ALA A 114 -2.49 9.50 3.72
C ALA A 114 -1.78 8.35 2.97
N ILE A 115 -0.45 8.44 2.92
CA ILE A 115 0.43 7.51 2.21
C ILE A 115 1.76 7.36 2.96
N ILE A 116 2.52 6.33 2.62
CA ILE A 116 3.87 6.16 3.14
C ILE A 116 4.81 7.19 2.49
N GLU A 117 5.61 7.87 3.31
CA GLU A 117 6.81 8.54 2.85
C GLU A 117 8.02 7.61 3.00
N CYS A 118 8.78 7.43 1.91
CA CYS A 118 9.95 6.54 1.87
C CYS A 118 11.13 7.12 2.66
N ASN A 119 11.02 7.16 3.97
CA ASN A 119 12.04 7.70 4.88
C ASN A 119 13.36 6.91 4.87
N TRP A 120 13.39 5.74 4.26
CA TRP A 120 14.59 4.91 4.05
C TRP A 120 15.40 5.31 2.80
N MET A 121 14.89 6.23 1.96
CA MET A 121 15.65 6.79 0.86
C MET A 121 16.50 7.96 1.35
N PRO A 122 17.82 7.92 1.16
CA PRO A 122 18.66 9.02 1.60
C PRO A 122 18.41 10.29 0.79
N PRO A 123 18.51 11.48 1.41
CA PRO A 123 18.31 12.77 0.73
C PRO A 123 19.22 12.97 -0.48
N TRP A 124 20.41 12.38 -0.52
CA TRP A 124 21.29 12.45 -1.69
C TRP A 124 20.82 11.60 -2.87
N HIS A 125 20.00 10.58 -2.68
CA HIS A 125 19.32 9.91 -3.79
C HIS A 125 18.43 10.91 -4.55
N VAL A 126 17.84 11.84 -3.85
CA VAL A 126 17.12 12.97 -4.42
C VAL A 126 18.06 13.89 -5.20
N GLY A 127 19.30 14.05 -4.77
CA GLY A 127 20.32 14.94 -5.38
C GLY A 127 21.20 14.29 -6.44
N MET A 128 21.55 13.00 -6.32
CA MET A 128 22.45 12.32 -7.26
C MET A 128 21.82 12.01 -8.62
N HIS A 129 20.51 11.92 -8.67
CA HIS A 129 19.75 11.76 -9.91
C HIS A 129 19.25 13.09 -10.49
N GLY A 130 19.91 14.19 -10.16
CA GLY A 130 19.50 15.58 -10.39
C GLY A 130 19.02 15.97 -11.80
N ALA A 131 19.29 15.20 -12.83
CA ALA A 131 18.67 15.35 -14.14
C ALA A 131 17.49 14.41 -14.37
N ASN A 132 17.38 13.34 -13.59
CA ASN A 132 16.27 12.38 -13.65
C ASN A 132 15.36 12.55 -12.44
N TYR A 133 14.68 13.67 -12.36
CA TYR A 133 13.56 13.94 -11.45
C TYR A 133 12.50 12.83 -11.47
N PHE A 134 12.59 11.91 -12.41
CA PHE A 134 11.73 10.75 -12.59
C PHE A 134 11.95 9.65 -11.55
N LEU A 135 13.11 9.60 -10.91
CA LEU A 135 13.46 8.52 -9.99
C LEU A 135 13.33 8.89 -8.50
N THR A 136 12.99 10.13 -8.18
CA THR A 136 12.81 10.57 -6.80
C THR A 136 11.35 10.54 -6.42
N MET A 137 10.79 9.34 -6.30
CA MET A 137 9.51 9.17 -5.62
C MET A 137 9.77 8.99 -4.14
N LEU A 138 9.22 9.88 -3.33
CA LEU A 138 9.26 9.72 -1.88
C LEU A 138 7.98 9.08 -1.33
N PHE A 139 7.00 8.77 -2.17
CA PHE A 139 5.82 8.02 -1.76
C PHE A 139 5.94 6.54 -2.11
N ASN A 140 5.29 5.73 -1.30
CA ASN A 140 5.06 4.32 -1.58
C ASN A 140 3.60 3.99 -1.29
N ALA A 141 2.92 3.44 -2.29
CA ALA A 141 1.50 3.14 -2.28
C ALA A 141 1.17 1.74 -1.73
N SER A 142 2.08 1.11 -0.99
CA SER A 142 1.80 -0.18 -0.35
C SER A 142 0.82 -0.07 0.81
N LEU A 143 0.69 1.13 1.40
CA LEU A 143 -0.29 1.44 2.43
C LEU A 143 -0.89 2.81 2.15
N ILE A 144 -2.18 2.85 1.85
CA ILE A 144 -2.92 4.09 1.54
C ILE A 144 -4.14 4.17 2.46
N TYR A 145 -4.35 5.32 3.09
CA TYR A 145 -5.53 5.58 3.90
C TYR A 145 -6.30 6.77 3.33
N VAL A 146 -7.52 6.53 2.87
CA VAL A 146 -8.38 7.53 2.25
C VAL A 146 -9.75 7.58 2.93
N ASP A 147 -10.43 8.69 2.74
CA ASP A 147 -11.86 8.82 2.96
C ASP A 147 -12.47 9.26 1.63
N ASN A 148 -13.17 8.34 0.96
CA ASN A 148 -13.65 8.59 -0.40
C ASN A 148 -14.87 9.54 -0.46
N GLU A 149 -15.37 9.98 0.69
CA GLU A 149 -16.36 11.03 0.78
C GLU A 149 -15.74 12.43 0.88
N GLN A 150 -14.41 12.56 1.01
CA GLN A 150 -13.73 13.85 1.04
C GLN A 150 -13.52 14.45 -0.35
N SER A 151 -13.62 15.77 -0.44
CA SER A 151 -13.42 16.52 -1.69
C SER A 151 -12.02 16.29 -2.29
N THR A 152 -10.97 16.29 -1.48
CA THR A 152 -9.59 16.04 -1.94
C THR A 152 -9.47 14.69 -2.63
N THR A 153 -10.08 13.65 -2.07
CA THR A 153 -10.09 12.30 -2.65
C THR A 153 -10.82 12.29 -3.99
N SER A 154 -11.98 12.96 -4.05
CA SER A 154 -12.75 13.14 -5.29
C SER A 154 -11.99 13.93 -6.37
N ASP A 155 -11.23 14.97 -5.97
CA ASP A 155 -10.41 15.76 -6.89
C ASP A 155 -9.27 14.90 -7.49
N ILE A 156 -8.61 14.07 -6.67
CA ILE A 156 -7.58 13.12 -7.12
C ILE A 156 -8.17 12.18 -8.17
N TRP A 157 -9.31 11.59 -7.88
CA TRP A 157 -10.00 10.68 -8.80
C TRP A 157 -10.39 11.34 -10.11
N THR A 158 -11.03 12.50 -10.02
CA THR A 158 -11.46 13.27 -11.19
C THR A 158 -10.27 13.66 -12.08
N HIS A 159 -9.19 14.12 -11.49
CA HIS A 159 -7.97 14.44 -12.24
C HIS A 159 -7.35 13.20 -12.90
N PHE A 160 -7.30 12.08 -12.17
CA PHE A 160 -6.78 10.83 -12.68
C PHE A 160 -7.58 10.34 -13.89
N THR A 161 -8.88 10.22 -13.77
CA THR A 161 -9.76 9.71 -14.83
C THR A 161 -9.78 10.61 -16.06
N THR A 162 -9.80 11.93 -15.85
CA THR A 162 -9.77 12.91 -16.95
C THR A 162 -8.46 12.87 -17.73
N ASN A 163 -7.34 12.58 -17.07
CA ASN A 163 -6.00 12.61 -17.67
C ASN A 163 -5.38 11.21 -17.82
N TYR A 164 -6.15 10.14 -17.71
CA TYR A 164 -5.65 8.77 -17.60
C TYR A 164 -4.60 8.41 -18.64
N ASN A 165 -4.90 8.60 -19.94
CA ASN A 165 -3.98 8.25 -21.02
C ASN A 165 -2.66 9.02 -20.97
N LYS A 166 -2.69 10.28 -20.54
CA LYS A 166 -1.50 11.10 -20.36
C LYS A 166 -0.68 10.62 -19.17
N ILE A 167 -1.34 10.32 -18.06
CA ILE A 167 -0.71 9.81 -16.83
C ILE A 167 -0.05 8.46 -17.13
N LYS A 168 -0.79 7.51 -17.71
CA LYS A 168 -0.31 6.19 -18.11
C LYS A 168 0.90 6.26 -19.06
N GLY A 169 0.93 7.21 -19.98
CA GLY A 169 2.03 7.39 -20.92
C GLY A 169 3.25 8.15 -20.37
N SER A 170 3.13 8.79 -19.21
CA SER A 170 4.17 9.66 -18.64
C SER A 170 4.67 9.25 -17.27
N LEU A 171 3.85 8.53 -16.50
CA LEU A 171 4.13 8.10 -15.14
C LEU A 171 3.90 6.59 -15.05
N TYR A 172 4.82 5.87 -14.43
CA TYR A 172 4.85 4.41 -14.48
C TYR A 172 4.31 3.74 -13.21
N SER A 173 3.89 4.52 -12.19
CA SER A 173 3.30 3.99 -10.96
C SER A 173 2.36 4.97 -10.29
N THR A 174 1.48 4.45 -9.45
CA THR A 174 0.64 5.21 -8.52
C THR A 174 1.48 6.11 -7.61
N ASP A 175 2.61 5.61 -7.12
CA ASP A 175 3.58 6.35 -6.31
C ASP A 175 4.03 7.63 -7.02
N ALA A 176 4.47 7.47 -8.28
CA ALA A 176 4.96 8.57 -9.09
C ALA A 176 3.87 9.60 -9.37
N TYR A 177 2.66 9.15 -9.64
CA TYR A 177 1.52 10.04 -9.87
C TYR A 177 1.16 10.83 -8.61
N LEU A 178 0.97 10.15 -7.48
CA LEU A 178 0.61 10.80 -6.22
C LEU A 178 1.71 11.76 -5.77
N TRP A 179 2.98 11.36 -5.84
CA TRP A 179 4.12 12.22 -5.50
C TRP A 179 4.19 13.48 -6.36
N ARG A 180 4.06 13.35 -7.66
CA ARG A 180 4.28 14.47 -8.58
C ARG A 180 3.15 15.46 -8.63
N VAL A 181 1.92 14.96 -8.51
CA VAL A 181 0.73 15.78 -8.73
C VAL A 181 0.08 16.18 -7.42
N TRP A 182 0.16 15.33 -6.39
CA TRP A 182 -0.69 15.46 -5.21
C TRP A 182 0.06 15.52 -3.87
N ARG A 183 1.40 15.52 -3.87
CA ARG A 183 2.19 15.51 -2.62
C ARG A 183 1.79 16.57 -1.61
N ASP A 184 1.42 17.76 -2.06
CA ASP A 184 1.02 18.87 -1.18
C ASP A 184 -0.41 18.71 -0.60
N LYS A 185 -1.14 17.69 -1.03
CA LYS A 185 -2.49 17.33 -0.58
C LYS A 185 -2.57 15.99 0.11
N MET A 186 -1.49 15.22 0.09
CA MET A 186 -1.38 13.95 0.79
C MET A 186 -0.74 14.17 2.16
N ASN A 187 -1.30 13.54 3.18
CA ASN A 187 -0.63 13.41 4.47
C ASN A 187 0.35 12.24 4.41
N VAL A 188 1.37 12.27 5.26
CA VAL A 188 2.28 11.14 5.44
C VAL A 188 2.11 10.55 6.82
N TYR A 189 2.32 9.25 6.95
CA TYR A 189 2.26 8.60 8.24
C TYR A 189 3.36 9.13 9.17
N PRO A 190 3.08 9.26 10.48
CA PRO A 190 4.09 9.68 11.45
C PRO A 190 5.34 8.80 11.40
N SER A 191 6.48 9.35 11.79
CA SER A 191 7.73 8.60 11.92
C SER A 191 7.53 7.36 12.80
N ARG A 192 8.27 6.28 12.51
CA ARG A 192 8.14 4.99 13.19
C ARG A 192 6.78 4.29 13.01
N THR A 193 6.01 4.65 11.97
CA THR A 193 4.78 3.92 11.63
C THR A 193 5.09 2.78 10.68
N VAL A 194 5.87 3.07 9.63
CA VAL A 194 6.20 2.09 8.57
C VAL A 194 7.70 2.02 8.39
N TYR A 195 8.22 0.83 8.11
CA TYR A 195 9.60 0.62 7.66
C TYR A 195 9.64 -0.45 6.58
N SER A 196 10.75 -0.48 5.84
CA SER A 196 10.97 -1.49 4.81
C SER A 196 11.83 -2.63 5.36
N TYR A 197 11.43 -3.87 5.09
CA TYR A 197 12.16 -5.07 5.50
C TYR A 197 13.59 -5.08 4.97
N ASN A 198 13.75 -4.80 3.70
CA ASN A 198 15.04 -4.87 3.00
C ASN A 198 15.82 -3.55 2.97
N ARG A 199 15.18 -2.40 3.29
CA ARG A 199 15.84 -1.08 3.30
C ARG A 199 16.00 -0.49 4.69
N GLY A 200 15.31 -1.04 5.67
CA GLY A 200 15.32 -0.58 7.05
C GLY A 200 14.40 0.62 7.27
N ALA A 201 14.68 1.37 8.33
CA ALA A 201 14.03 2.65 8.64
C ALA A 201 15.11 3.73 8.70
N ALA A 202 14.93 4.80 7.94
CA ALA A 202 15.73 6.01 8.15
C ALA A 202 15.06 6.84 9.25
N TYR A 203 15.80 7.14 10.28
CA TYR A 203 15.42 8.19 11.22
C TYR A 203 16.13 9.48 10.83
N PRO A 204 15.52 10.66 11.05
CA PRO A 204 16.15 11.93 10.72
C PRO A 204 17.56 12.09 11.30
N ASP A 205 17.83 11.41 12.41
CA ASP A 205 19.06 11.58 13.20
C ASP A 205 20.14 10.51 12.90
N ASN A 206 19.83 9.47 12.14
CA ASN A 206 20.75 8.34 11.86
C ASN A 206 20.69 7.91 10.41
N PHE A 207 21.43 8.60 9.55
CA PHE A 207 21.64 8.25 8.15
C PHE A 207 22.55 7.03 7.94
N SER A 208 22.38 5.97 8.69
CA SER A 208 23.07 4.72 8.41
C SER A 208 22.20 3.87 7.47
N MET A 209 22.36 4.05 6.17
CA MET A 209 21.77 3.16 5.18
C MET A 209 22.18 1.71 5.46
N GLY A 210 21.20 0.84 5.62
CA GLY A 210 21.40 -0.60 5.68
C GLY A 210 21.75 -1.19 7.04
N ALA A 211 21.97 -0.38 8.08
CA ALA A 211 22.34 -0.89 9.42
C ALA A 211 21.21 -1.66 10.12
N GLU A 212 20.02 -1.63 9.60
CA GLU A 212 18.83 -2.17 10.26
C GLU A 212 17.91 -2.93 9.32
N LYS A 213 18.44 -3.39 8.19
CA LYS A 213 17.76 -4.31 7.28
C LYS A 213 17.43 -5.62 7.97
N TYR A 214 16.31 -6.21 7.59
CA TYR A 214 15.87 -7.53 8.02
C TYR A 214 15.58 -7.67 9.52
N GLN A 215 15.60 -6.56 10.28
CA GLN A 215 15.39 -6.59 11.73
C GLN A 215 13.91 -6.39 12.08
N TYR A 216 13.48 -7.07 13.14
CA TYR A 216 12.19 -6.82 13.76
C TYR A 216 12.17 -5.49 14.52
N ARG A 217 11.13 -4.70 14.29
CA ARG A 217 10.96 -3.38 14.91
C ARG A 217 9.63 -3.28 15.63
N PRO A 218 9.62 -3.65 16.90
CA PRO A 218 8.37 -3.69 17.69
C PRO A 218 7.74 -2.31 17.92
N ASP A 219 8.48 -1.23 17.68
CA ASP A 219 8.01 0.15 17.80
C ASP A 219 7.31 0.68 16.52
N HIS A 220 7.26 -0.14 15.44
CA HIS A 220 6.56 0.17 14.19
C HIS A 220 5.24 -0.58 14.12
N ALA A 221 4.30 -0.03 13.34
CA ALA A 221 3.02 -0.67 13.07
C ALA A 221 3.09 -1.62 11.87
N VAL A 222 3.81 -1.24 10.81
CA VAL A 222 3.83 -1.95 9.53
C VAL A 222 5.27 -2.16 9.04
N CYS A 223 5.56 -3.37 8.61
CA CYS A 223 6.73 -3.73 7.81
C CYS A 223 6.28 -3.97 6.37
N ILE A 224 6.88 -3.28 5.40
CA ILE A 224 6.62 -3.47 3.98
C ILE A 224 7.76 -4.22 3.31
N PHE A 225 7.42 -5.09 2.38
CA PHE A 225 8.36 -5.79 1.52
C PHE A 225 8.39 -5.08 0.17
N MET A 226 9.57 -4.81 -0.32
CA MET A 226 9.76 -4.01 -1.54
C MET A 226 10.77 -4.73 -2.40
N GLU A 227 10.43 -4.97 -3.62
CA GLU A 227 11.28 -5.46 -4.73
C GLU A 227 10.95 -6.88 -5.20
N ASP A 228 10.92 -7.02 -6.54
CA ASP A 228 10.60 -8.27 -7.26
C ASP A 228 11.65 -9.38 -7.08
N HIS A 229 12.76 -9.12 -6.36
CA HIS A 229 13.87 -10.05 -6.15
C HIS A 229 14.07 -10.44 -4.67
N GLU A 230 13.26 -9.90 -3.78
CA GLU A 230 13.30 -10.28 -2.36
C GLU A 230 12.18 -11.28 -2.07
N PRO A 231 12.35 -12.15 -1.09
CA PRO A 231 11.28 -13.08 -0.73
C PRO A 231 10.06 -12.32 -0.21
N ASP A 232 8.89 -12.68 -0.69
CA ASP A 232 7.63 -12.24 -0.09
C ASP A 232 7.52 -12.77 1.37
N PRO A 233 6.70 -12.16 2.25
CA PRO A 233 6.62 -12.55 3.66
C PRO A 233 6.41 -14.06 3.89
N LEU A 234 5.58 -14.72 3.08
CA LEU A 234 5.29 -16.15 3.22
C LEU A 234 6.41 -17.05 2.65
N ASP A 235 7.33 -16.49 1.89
CA ASP A 235 8.50 -17.20 1.38
C ASP A 235 9.67 -17.22 2.36
N VAL A 236 9.67 -16.33 3.35
CA VAL A 236 10.65 -16.31 4.44
C VAL A 236 10.38 -17.47 5.39
N LYS A 237 11.28 -18.46 5.43
CA LYS A 237 11.05 -19.70 6.19
C LYS A 237 11.63 -19.68 7.61
N GLU A 238 12.47 -18.71 7.94
CA GLU A 238 13.16 -18.64 9.24
C GLU A 238 13.18 -17.20 9.78
N GLY A 239 13.41 -17.09 11.09
CA GLY A 239 13.52 -15.81 11.78
C GLY A 239 12.16 -15.16 12.06
N TRP A 240 12.21 -13.90 12.48
CA TRP A 240 11.03 -13.20 13.01
C TRP A 240 9.86 -13.07 12.02
N VAL A 241 10.12 -12.97 10.72
CA VAL A 241 9.06 -12.90 9.69
C VAL A 241 8.26 -14.20 9.67
N ALA A 242 8.96 -15.35 9.58
CA ALA A 242 8.31 -16.66 9.64
C ALA A 242 7.55 -16.86 10.95
N GLU A 243 8.13 -16.44 12.08
CA GLU A 243 7.49 -16.49 13.39
C GLU A 243 6.19 -15.65 13.43
N GLN A 244 6.21 -14.43 12.86
CA GLN A 244 5.02 -13.59 12.77
C GLN A 244 3.97 -14.23 11.85
N CYS A 245 4.32 -14.65 10.65
CA CYS A 245 3.38 -15.28 9.73
C CYS A 245 2.74 -16.54 10.32
N ASN A 246 3.54 -17.43 10.92
CA ASN A 246 3.06 -18.69 11.50
C ASN A 246 2.10 -18.51 12.69
N GLN A 247 2.06 -17.35 13.34
CA GLN A 247 1.08 -17.07 14.39
C GLN A 247 -0.35 -16.91 13.82
N PHE A 248 -0.47 -16.63 12.52
CA PHE A 248 -1.75 -16.28 11.89
C PHE A 248 -2.15 -17.22 10.75
N LEU A 249 -1.27 -18.12 10.33
CA LEU A 249 -1.61 -19.19 9.37
C LEU A 249 -2.25 -20.38 10.06
#